data_51c6a91de783553eef90cc7ece3b02f7
#
_entry.id   51c6a91de783553eef90cc7ece3b02f7
#
_cell.length_a   1.000
_cell.length_b   1.000
_cell.length_c   1.000
_cell.angle_alpha   90.00
_cell.angle_beta   90.00
_cell.angle_gamma   90.00
#
_symmetry.space_group_name_H-M   'P 1'
#
loop_
_entity.id
_entity.type
_entity.pdbx_description
1 polymer ?
#
loop_
_entity_poly.entity_id
_entity_poly.type
_entity_poly.pdbx_seq_one_letter_code
_entity_poly.pdbx_strand_id
1 'polypeptide(L)'
;MYSAKLLSQLPSIDHGFCLPMEEAVPADTFYLRQQHSSQVVQMLGNEKSGEISADAVFTHSPRPVSVITADCLPILVGSTSGGLAAAIHAGWRGLIDGVIANSLCAFSMAGIARESLRIAIGPGIMECCYEVPKELTNQLQLTHGRLWSETQPPWFDSRPSHNTDSAQASHGEAWLSLVRYCTLLLMAEGIESSQIEASNLCTYCSGQG
;
A
#
# COMPACT_ATOMS: atom_id res chain seq x y z
N MET A 1 -4.95 10.83 -13.28
CA MET A 1 -4.37 10.74 -11.91
C MET A 1 -5.49 10.57 -10.90
N TYR A 2 -5.41 9.59 -10.01
CA TYR A 2 -6.34 9.39 -8.90
C TYR A 2 -5.79 10.05 -7.64
N SER A 3 -6.62 10.81 -6.92
CA SER A 3 -6.26 11.47 -5.66
C SER A 3 -7.18 10.99 -4.54
N ALA A 4 -6.60 10.70 -3.38
CA ALA A 4 -7.34 10.26 -2.20
C ALA A 4 -7.95 11.44 -1.45
N LYS A 5 -9.22 11.32 -1.05
CA LYS A 5 -9.94 12.40 -0.36
C LYS A 5 -9.34 12.75 0.99
N LEU A 6 -8.89 11.74 1.76
CA LEU A 6 -8.27 11.96 3.07
C LEU A 6 -6.99 12.77 2.97
N LEU A 7 -6.13 12.48 1.99
CA LEU A 7 -4.89 13.23 1.80
C LEU A 7 -5.14 14.61 1.20
N SER A 8 -6.17 14.77 0.35
CA SER A 8 -6.56 16.08 -0.21
C SER A 8 -7.05 17.08 0.86
N GLN A 9 -7.39 16.61 2.07
CA GLN A 9 -7.74 17.46 3.20
C GLN A 9 -6.52 18.03 3.93
N LEU A 10 -5.31 17.54 3.59
CA LEU A 10 -4.06 17.99 4.22
C LEU A 10 -3.48 19.14 3.39
N PRO A 11 -3.46 20.39 3.91
CA PRO A 11 -3.07 21.56 3.12
C PRO A 11 -1.60 21.59 2.69
N SER A 12 -0.77 20.76 3.33
CA SER A 12 0.68 20.69 3.08
C SER A 12 1.09 19.45 2.24
N ILE A 13 0.12 18.66 1.77
CA ILE A 13 0.38 17.43 1.02
C ILE A 13 -0.20 17.57 -0.39
N ASP A 14 0.68 17.50 -1.38
CA ASP A 14 0.32 17.22 -2.76
C ASP A 14 0.59 15.75 -3.06
N HIS A 15 -0.37 15.05 -3.69
CA HIS A 15 -0.29 13.61 -3.86
C HIS A 15 -1.10 13.14 -5.07
N GLY A 16 -0.77 11.95 -5.56
CA GLY A 16 -1.55 11.29 -6.60
C GLY A 16 -1.04 9.90 -6.93
N PHE A 17 -1.94 9.08 -7.44
CA PHE A 17 -1.63 7.78 -8.04
C PHE A 17 -1.72 7.95 -9.56
N CYS A 18 -0.55 7.92 -10.22
CA CYS A 18 -0.46 8.05 -11.67
C CYS A 18 -0.66 6.69 -12.33
N LEU A 19 -1.57 6.61 -13.29
CA LEU A 19 -1.73 5.42 -14.12
C LEU A 19 -0.70 5.43 -15.27
N PRO A 20 -0.36 4.26 -15.87
CA PRO A 20 0.50 4.22 -17.03
C PRO A 20 -0.01 5.16 -18.12
N MET A 21 0.88 5.94 -18.74
CA MET A 21 0.61 6.92 -19.81
C MET A 21 -0.05 8.25 -19.36
N GLU A 22 -0.24 8.50 -18.08
CA GLU A 22 -0.61 9.81 -17.56
C GLU A 22 0.60 10.72 -17.32
N GLU A 23 0.33 11.99 -16.98
CA GLU A 23 1.35 13.02 -16.79
C GLU A 23 2.52 12.56 -15.91
N ALA A 24 3.72 12.96 -16.32
CA ALA A 24 4.94 12.60 -15.62
C ALA A 24 4.91 13.11 -14.15
N VAL A 25 5.37 12.27 -13.25
CA VAL A 25 5.71 12.71 -11.87
C VAL A 25 6.73 13.85 -11.94
N PRO A 26 6.77 14.78 -10.95
CA PRO A 26 7.77 15.86 -10.92
C PRO A 26 9.19 15.34 -11.18
N ALA A 27 9.97 16.05 -11.98
CA ALA A 27 11.28 15.59 -12.49
C ALA A 27 12.31 15.29 -11.40
N ASP A 28 12.18 15.93 -10.21
CA ASP A 28 13.05 15.75 -9.06
C ASP A 28 12.53 14.72 -8.05
N THR A 29 11.46 13.98 -8.40
CA THR A 29 10.87 12.97 -7.53
C THR A 29 11.90 11.90 -7.14
N PHE A 30 12.02 11.67 -5.85
CA PHE A 30 12.86 10.60 -5.31
C PHE A 30 12.13 9.26 -5.37
N TYR A 31 12.84 8.22 -5.80
CA TYR A 31 12.36 6.83 -5.80
C TYR A 31 13.44 5.86 -5.33
N LEU A 32 13.00 4.72 -4.83
CA LEU A 32 13.83 3.66 -4.27
C LEU A 32 14.13 2.56 -5.31
N ARG A 33 15.16 1.78 -5.06
CA ARG A 33 15.33 0.47 -5.68
C ARG A 33 14.54 -0.56 -4.88
N GLN A 34 13.26 -0.75 -5.26
CA GLN A 34 12.32 -1.63 -4.59
C GLN A 34 12.69 -3.11 -4.75
N GLN A 35 12.56 -3.90 -3.69
CA GLN A 35 12.96 -5.32 -3.63
C GLN A 35 11.90 -6.20 -2.97
N HIS A 36 10.69 -5.70 -2.74
CA HIS A 36 9.63 -6.34 -1.97
C HIS A 36 10.06 -6.66 -0.52
N SER A 37 10.87 -5.80 0.06
CA SER A 37 11.38 -5.89 1.43
C SER A 37 10.49 -5.14 2.41
N SER A 38 10.85 -5.20 3.70
CA SER A 38 10.26 -4.38 4.77
C SER A 38 11.13 -3.18 5.17
N GLN A 39 12.14 -2.83 4.34
CA GLN A 39 13.06 -1.74 4.64
C GLN A 39 12.39 -0.38 4.43
N VAL A 40 12.66 0.54 5.38
CA VAL A 40 12.14 1.90 5.40
C VAL A 40 13.29 2.89 5.46
N VAL A 41 13.24 3.94 4.67
CA VAL A 41 14.28 4.96 4.60
C VAL A 41 13.68 6.35 4.81
N GLN A 42 14.35 7.16 5.62
CA GLN A 42 14.10 8.61 5.67
C GLN A 42 14.92 9.29 4.58
N MET A 43 14.27 10.00 3.68
CA MET A 43 14.92 10.86 2.68
C MET A 43 15.08 12.27 3.24
N LEU A 44 16.31 12.76 3.29
CA LEU A 44 16.66 14.07 3.86
C LEU A 44 16.71 15.20 2.80
N GLY A 45 16.69 14.85 1.51
CA GLY A 45 16.58 15.79 0.39
C GLY A 45 17.69 15.69 -0.67
N ASN A 46 18.86 15.15 -0.33
CA ASN A 46 20.03 15.15 -1.22
C ASN A 46 20.35 13.76 -1.82
N GLU A 47 19.59 12.74 -1.46
CA GLU A 47 19.81 11.38 -1.92
C GLU A 47 19.54 11.25 -3.41
N LYS A 48 20.29 10.35 -4.06
CA LYS A 48 20.08 10.02 -5.45
C LYS A 48 19.03 8.94 -5.61
N SER A 49 18.10 9.19 -6.51
CA SER A 49 17.05 8.24 -6.85
C SER A 49 17.61 6.94 -7.40
N GLY A 50 17.00 5.80 -7.02
CA GLY A 50 17.36 4.46 -7.49
C GLY A 50 18.63 3.84 -6.88
N GLU A 51 19.35 4.55 -6.01
CA GLU A 51 20.57 4.01 -5.39
C GLU A 51 20.28 3.28 -4.06
N ILE A 52 19.23 3.65 -3.34
CA ILE A 52 18.89 3.10 -2.02
C ILE A 52 17.89 1.95 -2.18
N SER A 53 18.25 0.79 -1.62
CA SER A 53 17.36 -0.38 -1.60
C SER A 53 16.43 -0.32 -0.40
N ALA A 54 15.15 -0.14 -0.65
CA ALA A 54 14.07 -0.19 0.33
C ALA A 54 12.71 -0.23 -0.39
N ASP A 55 11.63 -0.43 0.34
CA ASP A 55 10.27 -0.44 -0.20
C ASP A 55 9.35 0.60 0.44
N ALA A 56 9.85 1.33 1.43
CA ALA A 56 9.17 2.49 2.00
C ALA A 56 10.13 3.67 2.16
N VAL A 57 9.63 4.86 1.83
CA VAL A 57 10.34 6.13 2.01
C VAL A 57 9.42 7.12 2.69
N PHE A 58 9.99 7.90 3.61
CA PHE A 58 9.33 9.08 4.17
C PHE A 58 10.26 10.28 4.20
N THR A 59 9.69 11.46 4.25
CA THR A 59 10.45 12.71 4.24
C THR A 59 9.73 13.83 4.99
N HIS A 60 10.51 14.79 5.47
CA HIS A 60 10.08 16.12 5.90
C HIS A 60 10.51 17.20 4.91
N SER A 61 11.20 16.81 3.85
CA SER A 61 11.66 17.69 2.78
C SER A 61 10.50 18.00 1.80
N PRO A 62 10.50 19.16 1.13
CA PRO A 62 9.55 19.46 0.08
C PRO A 62 9.80 18.65 -1.20
N ARG A 63 10.89 17.90 -1.31
CA ARG A 63 11.18 17.05 -2.44
C ARG A 63 10.18 15.88 -2.49
N PRO A 64 9.48 15.66 -3.64
CA PRO A 64 8.51 14.57 -3.76
C PRO A 64 9.16 13.20 -3.61
N VAL A 65 8.43 12.25 -3.01
CA VAL A 65 8.80 10.83 -2.88
C VAL A 65 7.79 9.95 -3.59
N SER A 66 8.24 8.86 -4.17
CA SER A 66 7.37 7.93 -4.88
C SER A 66 7.77 6.47 -4.73
N VAL A 67 6.82 5.59 -5.01
CA VAL A 67 7.02 4.16 -5.28
C VAL A 67 6.39 3.82 -6.62
N ILE A 68 6.93 2.79 -7.27
CA ILE A 68 6.45 2.29 -8.56
C ILE A 68 5.80 0.94 -8.31
N THR A 69 4.58 0.78 -8.76
CA THR A 69 3.83 -0.48 -8.62
C THR A 69 3.20 -0.87 -9.94
N ALA A 70 3.07 -2.17 -10.21
CA ALA A 70 2.19 -2.71 -11.23
C ALA A 70 0.90 -3.21 -10.56
N ASP A 71 1.00 -4.24 -9.72
CA ASP A 71 -0.11 -4.92 -9.05
C ASP A 71 -0.03 -4.82 -7.52
N CYS A 72 1.18 -4.61 -6.97
CA CYS A 72 1.35 -4.35 -5.54
C CYS A 72 0.68 -3.04 -5.12
N LEU A 73 0.33 -2.91 -3.84
CA LEU A 73 -0.32 -1.70 -3.33
C LEU A 73 0.69 -0.54 -3.21
N PRO A 74 0.44 0.60 -3.85
CA PRO A 74 1.06 1.87 -3.50
C PRO A 74 0.30 2.45 -2.29
N ILE A 75 1.01 2.79 -1.23
CA ILE A 75 0.42 3.41 -0.04
C ILE A 75 1.06 4.78 0.14
N LEU A 76 0.25 5.82 0.21
CA LEU A 76 0.67 7.18 0.51
C LEU A 76 0.25 7.56 1.92
N VAL A 77 1.14 8.25 2.64
CA VAL A 77 0.88 8.68 4.01
C VAL A 77 1.23 10.15 4.17
N GLY A 78 0.33 10.88 4.79
CA GLY A 78 0.55 12.26 5.23
C GLY A 78 0.15 12.44 6.69
N SER A 79 0.54 13.56 7.31
CA SER A 79 0.19 13.88 8.69
C SER A 79 -0.60 15.18 8.79
N THR A 80 -1.64 15.20 9.64
CA THR A 80 -2.43 16.41 9.96
C THR A 80 -1.62 17.46 10.73
N SER A 81 -0.55 17.05 11.42
CA SER A 81 0.39 17.98 12.06
C SER A 81 1.38 18.62 11.06
N GLY A 82 1.32 18.23 9.79
CA GLY A 82 2.26 18.63 8.75
C GLY A 82 3.60 17.90 8.85
N GLY A 83 4.47 18.18 7.86
CA GLY A 83 5.87 17.76 7.92
C GLY A 83 6.14 16.27 7.66
N LEU A 84 5.17 15.47 7.24
CA LEU A 84 5.41 14.09 6.80
C LEU A 84 4.74 13.86 5.44
N ALA A 85 5.52 13.39 4.49
CA ALA A 85 5.06 12.71 3.28
C ALA A 85 5.76 11.35 3.17
N ALA A 86 5.01 10.28 2.88
CA ALA A 86 5.60 8.97 2.71
C ALA A 86 4.94 8.19 1.56
N ALA A 87 5.73 7.31 0.95
CA ALA A 87 5.28 6.36 -0.06
C ALA A 87 5.82 4.96 0.29
N ILE A 88 4.93 3.96 0.27
CA ILE A 88 5.23 2.57 0.64
C ILE A 88 4.79 1.66 -0.49
N HIS A 89 5.70 0.81 -0.96
CA HIS A 89 5.41 -0.30 -1.86
C HIS A 89 5.06 -1.54 -1.04
N ALA A 90 3.82 -2.00 -1.13
CA ALA A 90 3.31 -3.09 -0.30
C ALA A 90 2.80 -4.26 -1.15
N GLY A 91 3.71 -5.12 -1.59
CA GLY A 91 3.39 -6.46 -2.07
C GLY A 91 3.20 -7.45 -0.91
N TRP A 92 2.70 -8.66 -1.17
CA TRP A 92 2.45 -9.66 -0.14
C TRP A 92 3.68 -10.00 0.71
N ARG A 93 4.90 -10.02 0.09
CA ARG A 93 6.16 -10.26 0.81
C ARG A 93 6.45 -9.16 1.80
N GLY A 94 6.46 -7.91 1.34
CA GLY A 94 6.70 -6.76 2.21
C GLY A 94 5.67 -6.67 3.35
N LEU A 95 4.40 -7.00 3.08
CA LEU A 95 3.34 -7.03 4.10
C LEU A 95 3.60 -8.11 5.16
N ILE A 96 3.95 -9.35 4.76
CA ILE A 96 4.32 -10.42 5.70
C ILE A 96 5.56 -10.05 6.51
N ASP A 97 6.58 -9.47 5.85
CA ASP A 97 7.86 -9.13 6.45
C ASP A 97 7.81 -7.85 7.30
N GLY A 98 6.62 -7.20 7.38
CA GLY A 98 6.35 -6.11 8.32
C GLY A 98 6.65 -4.70 7.79
N VAL A 99 6.54 -4.44 6.47
CA VAL A 99 6.75 -3.09 5.91
C VAL A 99 5.84 -2.04 6.56
N ILE A 100 4.62 -2.41 6.96
CA ILE A 100 3.68 -1.50 7.64
C ILE A 100 4.18 -1.17 9.05
N ALA A 101 4.47 -2.17 9.86
CA ALA A 101 4.95 -1.99 11.23
C ALA A 101 6.25 -1.18 11.27
N ASN A 102 7.20 -1.49 10.38
CA ASN A 102 8.47 -0.79 10.27
C ASN A 102 8.29 0.67 9.85
N SER A 103 7.38 0.95 8.91
CA SER A 103 7.06 2.31 8.48
C SER A 103 6.48 3.14 9.64
N LEU A 104 5.48 2.61 10.34
CA LEU A 104 4.85 3.28 11.46
C LEU A 104 5.82 3.48 12.64
N CYS A 105 6.71 2.51 12.88
CA CYS A 105 7.79 2.64 13.85
C CYS A 105 8.75 3.79 13.47
N ALA A 106 9.19 3.84 12.21
CA ALA A 106 10.06 4.90 11.71
C ALA A 106 9.41 6.29 11.80
N PHE A 107 8.12 6.43 11.50
CA PHE A 107 7.37 7.68 11.66
C PHE A 107 7.30 8.10 13.14
N SER A 108 7.02 7.15 14.04
CA SER A 108 6.99 7.41 15.49
C SER A 108 8.36 7.84 16.02
N MET A 109 9.46 7.23 15.56
CA MET A 109 10.83 7.65 15.90
C MET A 109 11.16 9.04 15.38
N ALA A 110 10.56 9.47 14.27
CA ALA A 110 10.65 10.82 13.73
C ALA A 110 9.71 11.83 14.44
N GLY A 111 9.02 11.41 15.52
CA GLY A 111 8.14 12.27 16.31
C GLY A 111 6.73 12.46 15.77
N ILE A 112 6.30 11.63 14.81
CA ILE A 112 4.95 11.70 14.22
C ILE A 112 4.00 10.77 14.99
N ALA A 113 2.96 11.35 15.55
CA ALA A 113 1.92 10.62 16.28
C ALA A 113 1.00 9.86 15.32
N ARG A 114 0.62 8.63 15.66
CA ARG A 114 -0.23 7.76 14.83
C ARG A 114 -1.60 8.37 14.54
N GLU A 115 -2.19 9.07 15.50
CA GLU A 115 -3.48 9.73 15.40
C GLU A 115 -3.49 10.85 14.33
N SER A 116 -2.31 11.42 14.06
CA SER A 116 -2.15 12.45 13.03
C SER A 116 -2.08 11.89 11.61
N LEU A 117 -1.84 10.59 11.43
CA LEU A 117 -1.64 9.99 10.12
C LEU A 117 -2.95 9.93 9.32
N ARG A 118 -2.81 10.14 8.02
CA ARG A 118 -3.84 9.87 6.99
C ARG A 118 -3.20 9.01 5.93
N ILE A 119 -3.81 7.88 5.63
CA ILE A 119 -3.25 6.81 4.84
C ILE A 119 -4.17 6.54 3.66
N ALA A 120 -3.60 6.55 2.46
CA ALA A 120 -4.29 6.22 1.23
C ALA A 120 -3.66 4.99 0.59
N ILE A 121 -4.44 3.93 0.42
CA ILE A 121 -4.08 2.72 -0.32
C ILE A 121 -4.57 2.92 -1.76
N GLY A 122 -3.65 3.02 -2.72
CA GLY A 122 -3.94 3.27 -4.12
C GLY A 122 -4.38 2.02 -4.90
N PRO A 123 -4.53 2.16 -6.23
CA PRO A 123 -4.86 1.06 -7.11
C PRO A 123 -3.84 -0.08 -7.03
N GLY A 124 -4.31 -1.33 -6.98
CA GLY A 124 -3.51 -2.53 -6.96
C GLY A 124 -4.33 -3.72 -7.45
N ILE A 125 -3.72 -4.90 -7.54
CA ILE A 125 -4.48 -6.09 -7.88
C ILE A 125 -5.45 -6.44 -6.74
N MET A 126 -6.71 -6.63 -7.07
CA MET A 126 -7.74 -6.97 -6.08
C MET A 126 -8.07 -8.46 -6.10
N GLU A 127 -8.80 -8.90 -5.09
CA GLU A 127 -9.22 -10.30 -4.91
C GLU A 127 -9.96 -10.88 -6.11
N CYS A 128 -10.59 -10.06 -6.95
CA CYS A 128 -11.23 -10.52 -8.20
C CYS A 128 -10.22 -11.05 -9.23
N CYS A 129 -8.95 -10.69 -9.12
CA CYS A 129 -7.90 -11.04 -10.09
C CYS A 129 -6.63 -11.62 -9.46
N TYR A 130 -6.51 -11.59 -8.14
CA TYR A 130 -5.32 -12.05 -7.44
C TYR A 130 -5.48 -13.46 -6.89
N GLU A 131 -5.30 -14.41 -7.77
CA GLU A 131 -5.29 -15.84 -7.46
C GLU A 131 -3.95 -16.24 -6.85
N VAL A 132 -3.96 -16.99 -5.75
CA VAL A 132 -2.76 -17.38 -5.00
C VAL A 132 -2.83 -18.86 -4.59
N PRO A 133 -1.68 -19.54 -4.45
CA PRO A 133 -1.66 -20.91 -3.97
C PRO A 133 -1.96 -20.97 -2.46
N LYS A 134 -2.48 -22.11 -1.98
CA LYS A 134 -2.80 -22.35 -0.55
C LYS A 134 -1.59 -22.21 0.35
N GLU A 135 -0.41 -22.50 -0.13
CA GLU A 135 0.82 -22.32 0.63
C GLU A 135 0.98 -20.88 1.10
N LEU A 136 0.62 -19.89 0.27
CA LEU A 136 0.65 -18.50 0.68
C LEU A 136 -0.39 -18.18 1.75
N THR A 137 -1.65 -18.63 1.59
CA THR A 137 -2.67 -18.40 2.62
C THR A 137 -2.34 -19.10 3.92
N ASN A 138 -1.73 -20.29 3.88
CA ASN A 138 -1.21 -20.98 5.06
C ASN A 138 -0.08 -20.20 5.75
N GLN A 139 0.83 -19.62 4.97
CA GLN A 139 1.89 -18.75 5.49
C GLN A 139 1.30 -17.50 6.16
N LEU A 140 0.32 -16.84 5.55
CA LEU A 140 -0.39 -15.71 6.13
C LEU A 140 -1.08 -16.11 7.45
N GLN A 141 -1.74 -17.27 7.47
CA GLN A 141 -2.42 -17.79 8.65
C GLN A 141 -1.44 -18.06 9.79
N LEU A 142 -0.29 -18.66 9.51
CA LEU A 142 0.73 -18.95 10.52
C LEU A 142 1.35 -17.67 11.09
N THR A 143 1.58 -16.66 10.24
CA THR A 143 2.26 -15.42 10.64
C THR A 143 1.31 -14.44 11.33
N HIS A 144 0.13 -14.22 10.76
CA HIS A 144 -0.77 -13.15 11.18
C HIS A 144 -2.21 -13.60 11.47
N GLY A 145 -2.48 -14.90 11.57
CA GLY A 145 -3.82 -15.46 11.75
C GLY A 145 -4.61 -14.91 12.94
N ARG A 146 -3.92 -14.36 13.95
CA ARG A 146 -4.56 -13.71 15.09
C ARG A 146 -5.34 -12.44 14.70
N LEU A 147 -4.96 -11.77 13.60
CA LEU A 147 -5.60 -10.53 13.14
C LEU A 147 -7.04 -10.75 12.65
N TRP A 148 -7.38 -11.95 12.28
CA TRP A 148 -8.72 -12.34 11.80
C TRP A 148 -9.33 -13.53 12.51
N SER A 149 -8.86 -13.81 13.76
CA SER A 149 -9.42 -14.91 14.59
C SER A 149 -10.93 -14.78 14.85
N GLU A 150 -11.45 -13.54 14.88
CA GLU A 150 -12.86 -13.21 15.10
C GLU A 150 -13.58 -12.68 13.85
N THR A 151 -12.87 -12.65 12.71
CA THR A 151 -13.39 -12.11 11.45
C THR A 151 -13.06 -13.05 10.30
N GLN A 152 -13.40 -12.65 9.09
CA GLN A 152 -13.02 -13.39 7.87
C GLN A 152 -11.54 -13.13 7.54
N PRO A 153 -10.78 -14.13 7.06
CA PRO A 153 -9.42 -13.94 6.57
C PRO A 153 -9.40 -13.00 5.34
N PRO A 154 -8.22 -12.46 4.97
CA PRO A 154 -8.10 -11.59 3.80
C PRO A 154 -8.07 -12.34 2.46
N TRP A 155 -8.65 -13.54 2.38
CA TRP A 155 -8.79 -14.32 1.15
C TRP A 155 -10.15 -15.00 1.06
N PHE A 156 -10.46 -15.49 -0.13
CA PHE A 156 -11.70 -16.18 -0.47
C PHE A 156 -11.36 -17.54 -1.12
N ASP A 157 -12.16 -18.57 -0.83
CA ASP A 157 -12.01 -19.92 -1.42
C ASP A 157 -12.59 -20.00 -2.86
N SER A 158 -13.33 -18.97 -3.28
CA SER A 158 -13.86 -18.86 -4.63
C SER A 158 -13.67 -17.42 -5.13
N ARG A 159 -13.50 -17.27 -6.45
CA ARG A 159 -13.31 -15.96 -7.07
C ARG A 159 -14.49 -15.03 -6.78
N PRO A 160 -14.25 -13.87 -6.11
CA PRO A 160 -15.29 -12.87 -5.96
C PRO A 160 -15.64 -12.26 -7.31
N SER A 161 -16.93 -12.23 -7.67
CA SER A 161 -17.40 -11.65 -8.93
C SER A 161 -17.48 -10.12 -8.81
N HIS A 162 -16.76 -9.41 -9.67
CA HIS A 162 -17.00 -7.98 -9.89
C HIS A 162 -17.84 -7.71 -11.16
N ASN A 163 -17.95 -8.67 -12.06
CA ASN A 163 -18.84 -8.61 -13.23
C ASN A 163 -19.09 -10.02 -13.78
N THR A 164 -20.27 -10.21 -14.33
CA THR A 164 -20.89 -11.50 -14.64
C THR A 164 -20.35 -12.24 -15.87
N ASP A 165 -19.28 -11.80 -16.54
CA ASP A 165 -18.99 -12.28 -17.90
C ASP A 165 -17.63 -12.94 -18.17
N SER A 166 -16.86 -13.35 -17.18
CA SER A 166 -15.70 -14.19 -17.46
C SER A 166 -15.54 -15.33 -16.47
N ALA A 167 -16.32 -16.40 -16.71
CA ALA A 167 -16.07 -17.70 -16.11
C ALA A 167 -14.85 -18.35 -16.78
N GLN A 168 -13.65 -17.78 -16.62
CA GLN A 168 -12.45 -18.58 -16.79
C GLN A 168 -12.30 -19.44 -15.55
N ALA A 169 -12.25 -20.76 -15.75
CA ALA A 169 -11.96 -21.70 -14.69
C ALA A 169 -10.63 -21.28 -14.05
N SER A 170 -10.65 -20.90 -12.78
CA SER A 170 -9.47 -20.59 -12.04
C SER A 170 -8.74 -21.89 -11.69
N HIS A 171 -7.42 -21.88 -11.79
CA HIS A 171 -6.57 -22.98 -11.38
C HIS A 171 -5.95 -22.73 -9.99
N GLY A 172 -6.24 -21.59 -9.37
CA GLY A 172 -5.73 -21.24 -8.05
C GLY A 172 -6.59 -21.79 -6.92
N GLU A 173 -6.02 -21.77 -5.76
CA GLU A 173 -6.62 -22.36 -4.58
C GLU A 173 -7.26 -21.32 -3.66
N ALA A 174 -6.94 -20.03 -3.80
CA ALA A 174 -7.54 -18.92 -3.07
C ALA A 174 -7.40 -17.58 -3.81
N TRP A 175 -8.22 -16.59 -3.41
CA TRP A 175 -8.25 -15.24 -3.97
C TRP A 175 -7.90 -14.24 -2.87
N LEU A 176 -6.71 -13.63 -2.94
CA LEU A 176 -6.17 -12.78 -1.88
C LEU A 176 -6.56 -11.31 -2.08
N SER A 177 -7.09 -10.69 -1.03
CA SER A 177 -7.30 -9.25 -0.93
C SER A 177 -6.11 -8.58 -0.23
N LEU A 178 -5.17 -8.04 -1.00
CA LEU A 178 -4.04 -7.29 -0.45
C LEU A 178 -4.51 -6.05 0.32
N VAL A 179 -5.53 -5.36 -0.17
CA VAL A 179 -6.12 -4.18 0.48
C VAL A 179 -6.64 -4.55 1.86
N ARG A 180 -7.42 -5.63 1.98
CA ARG A 180 -7.94 -6.08 3.27
C ARG A 180 -6.82 -6.51 4.20
N TYR A 181 -5.82 -7.24 3.70
CA TYR A 181 -4.67 -7.67 4.50
C TYR A 181 -3.88 -6.47 5.02
N CYS A 182 -3.57 -5.50 4.16
CA CYS A 182 -2.91 -4.26 4.54
C CYS A 182 -3.71 -3.47 5.59
N THR A 183 -5.03 -3.35 5.41
CA THR A 183 -5.91 -2.66 6.36
C THR A 183 -5.90 -3.33 7.74
N LEU A 184 -5.94 -4.66 7.79
CA LEU A 184 -5.85 -5.41 9.06
C LEU A 184 -4.51 -5.17 9.77
N LEU A 185 -3.39 -5.13 9.03
CA LEU A 185 -2.08 -4.81 9.57
C LEU A 185 -2.02 -3.37 10.11
N LEU A 186 -2.54 -2.38 9.38
CA LEU A 186 -2.62 -1.00 9.83
C LEU A 186 -3.44 -0.87 11.12
N MET A 187 -4.60 -1.52 11.18
CA MET A 187 -5.46 -1.49 12.36
C MET A 187 -4.80 -2.19 13.58
N ALA A 188 -4.10 -3.29 13.36
CA ALA A 188 -3.33 -3.97 14.41
C ALA A 188 -2.22 -3.10 15.00
N GLU A 189 -1.68 -2.18 14.19
CA GLU A 189 -0.70 -1.19 14.61
C GLU A 189 -1.34 0.07 15.24
N GLY A 190 -2.66 0.08 15.46
CA GLY A 190 -3.37 1.16 16.13
C GLY A 190 -3.81 2.30 15.22
N ILE A 191 -3.85 2.10 13.91
CA ILE A 191 -4.45 3.06 12.96
C ILE A 191 -5.96 2.82 12.92
N GLU A 192 -6.74 3.86 13.15
CA GLU A 192 -8.19 3.77 13.08
C GLU A 192 -8.68 3.68 11.63
N SER A 193 -9.81 3.00 11.41
CA SER A 193 -10.40 2.88 10.07
C SER A 193 -10.73 4.22 9.43
N SER A 194 -11.04 5.24 10.22
CA SER A 194 -11.28 6.62 9.78
C SER A 194 -10.04 7.32 9.20
N GLN A 195 -8.85 6.80 9.48
CA GLN A 195 -7.57 7.30 8.98
C GLN A 195 -7.13 6.62 7.68
N ILE A 196 -7.88 5.62 7.20
CA ILE A 196 -7.53 4.81 6.04
C ILE A 196 -8.56 5.03 4.93
N GLU A 197 -8.08 5.36 3.75
CA GLU A 197 -8.86 5.36 2.51
C GLU A 197 -8.25 4.36 1.54
N ALA A 198 -9.05 3.47 0.98
CA ALA A 198 -8.60 2.52 -0.02
C ALA A 198 -9.28 2.77 -1.37
N SER A 199 -8.51 2.68 -2.44
CA SER A 199 -9.03 2.64 -3.80
C SER A 199 -9.77 1.31 -4.04
N ASN A 200 -10.87 1.37 -4.80
CA ASN A 200 -11.58 0.19 -5.28
C ASN A 200 -11.20 -0.16 -6.74
N LEU A 201 -10.03 0.29 -7.21
CA LEU A 201 -9.57 0.10 -8.57
C LEU A 201 -8.60 -1.09 -8.65
N CYS A 202 -9.01 -2.13 -9.37
CA CYS A 202 -8.14 -3.26 -9.68
C CYS A 202 -7.25 -2.94 -10.88
N THR A 203 -5.94 -3.02 -10.74
CA THR A 203 -4.99 -2.75 -11.83
C THR A 203 -5.10 -3.73 -12.99
N TYR A 204 -5.62 -4.92 -12.74
CA TYR A 204 -5.75 -5.96 -13.77
C TYR A 204 -7.03 -5.84 -14.61
N CYS A 205 -8.19 -5.58 -14.00
CA CYS A 205 -9.47 -5.59 -14.72
C CYS A 205 -10.14 -4.21 -14.86
N SER A 206 -9.77 -3.19 -14.04
CA SER A 206 -10.37 -1.85 -14.14
C SER A 206 -9.78 -1.00 -15.27
N GLY A 207 -8.63 -1.38 -15.84
CA GLY A 207 -8.00 -0.70 -16.97
C GLY A 207 -8.50 -1.11 -18.35
N GLN A 208 -9.54 -1.95 -18.41
CA GLN A 208 -10.12 -2.46 -19.65
C GLN A 208 -11.49 -1.83 -19.99
N GLY A 209 -11.83 -0.71 -19.36
CA GLY A 209 -13.06 0.02 -19.61
C GLY A 209 -12.83 1.30 -20.37
#